data_c0f4e5175fcc3ea24d34dbf0f8965fbb
#
_entry.id   c0f4e5175fcc3ea24d34dbf0f8965fbb
#
_cell.length_a   1.000
_cell.length_b   1.000
_cell.length_c   1.000
_cell.angle_alpha   90.00
_cell.angle_beta   90.00
_cell.angle_gamma   90.00
#
_symmetry.space_group_name_H-M   'P 1'
#
loop_
_entity.id
_entity.type
_entity.pdbx_description
1 polymer ?
#
loop_
_entity_poly.entity_id
_entity_poly.type
_entity_poly.pdbx_seq_one_letter_code
_entity_poly.pdbx_strand_id
1 'polypeptide(L)'
;MMKTILGERAEICFAMKANPFLIGPLKDTADKFEVCSPGEFHICETVGIPMERIVLSGVNKEKCDITHAMHTYGNAGVYTIESRKHLELLEMCAKEENITIHALIRVTSGNQFGIDEEEAFNIVSKKNDYPHVRIEGIQCYSGTQKKKFSKIEKELHWLDDILTRLKETCDYDAEVLEYGPGFYIPYFE
;
A
#
# COMPACT_ATOMS: atom_id res chain seq x y z
N MET A 1 0.43 -19.55 -11.76
CA MET A 1 1.90 -19.61 -11.86
C MET A 1 2.60 -18.80 -10.77
N MET A 2 2.38 -17.48 -10.58
CA MET A 2 3.06 -16.72 -9.48
C MET A 2 2.77 -17.31 -8.10
N LYS A 3 1.51 -17.56 -7.75
CA LYS A 3 1.14 -18.23 -6.48
C LYS A 3 1.78 -19.60 -6.30
N THR A 4 1.95 -20.36 -7.39
CA THR A 4 2.60 -21.68 -7.34
C THR A 4 4.09 -21.58 -7.01
N ILE A 5 4.74 -20.48 -7.38
CA ILE A 5 6.17 -20.24 -7.11
C ILE A 5 6.38 -19.62 -5.72
N LEU A 6 5.55 -18.66 -5.35
CA LEU A 6 5.68 -17.92 -4.08
C LEU A 6 5.06 -18.66 -2.88
N GLY A 7 4.18 -19.63 -3.15
CA GLY A 7 3.46 -20.39 -2.14
C GLY A 7 2.49 -19.49 -1.35
N GLU A 8 2.13 -19.95 -0.15
CA GLU A 8 1.23 -19.23 0.76
C GLU A 8 1.89 -18.05 1.50
N ARG A 9 3.18 -17.79 1.22
CA ARG A 9 3.95 -16.74 1.91
C ARG A 9 3.79 -15.34 1.33
N ALA A 10 3.18 -15.23 0.15
CA ALA A 10 2.99 -13.95 -0.52
C ALA A 10 1.59 -13.85 -1.11
N GLU A 11 0.97 -12.71 -0.91
CA GLU A 11 -0.25 -12.30 -1.57
C GLU A 11 0.06 -11.56 -2.88
N ILE A 12 -0.84 -11.66 -3.84
CA ILE A 12 -0.76 -10.94 -5.12
C ILE A 12 -1.71 -9.75 -5.06
N CYS A 13 -1.15 -8.54 -5.03
CA CYS A 13 -1.90 -7.30 -5.15
C CYS A 13 -1.86 -6.81 -6.61
N PHE A 14 -3.05 -6.66 -7.22
CA PHE A 14 -3.18 -6.13 -8.58
C PHE A 14 -3.36 -4.62 -8.55
N ALA A 15 -2.39 -3.88 -9.12
CA ALA A 15 -2.49 -2.43 -9.26
C ALA A 15 -3.42 -2.05 -10.42
N MET A 16 -4.61 -1.55 -10.11
CA MET A 16 -5.67 -1.26 -11.10
C MET A 16 -5.28 -0.21 -12.14
N LYS A 17 -4.42 0.73 -11.79
CA LYS A 17 -3.88 1.76 -12.74
C LYS A 17 -3.26 1.15 -13.99
N ALA A 18 -2.79 -0.10 -13.94
CA ALA A 18 -2.23 -0.79 -15.10
C ALA A 18 -3.30 -1.11 -16.15
N ASN A 19 -4.45 -1.63 -15.72
CA ASN A 19 -5.60 -1.92 -16.58
C ASN A 19 -6.85 -2.20 -15.75
N PRO A 20 -7.74 -1.23 -15.53
CA PRO A 20 -8.95 -1.42 -14.72
C PRO A 20 -9.96 -2.40 -15.30
N PHE A 21 -9.91 -2.71 -16.62
CA PHE A 21 -10.80 -3.69 -17.22
C PHE A 21 -10.51 -5.13 -16.78
N LEU A 22 -9.34 -5.38 -16.20
CA LEU A 22 -8.98 -6.72 -15.73
C LEU A 22 -9.53 -7.05 -14.33
N ILE A 23 -10.19 -6.13 -13.64
CA ILE A 23 -10.66 -6.37 -12.28
C ILE A 23 -11.65 -7.56 -12.21
N GLY A 24 -12.60 -7.62 -13.15
CA GLY A 24 -13.56 -8.73 -13.22
C GLY A 24 -12.86 -10.08 -13.39
N PRO A 25 -12.05 -10.28 -14.46
CA PRO A 25 -11.30 -11.51 -14.67
C PRO A 25 -10.33 -11.88 -13.54
N LEU A 26 -9.79 -10.89 -12.81
CA LEU A 26 -8.83 -11.13 -11.73
C LEU A 26 -9.48 -11.25 -10.34
N LYS A 27 -10.80 -11.03 -10.24
CA LYS A 27 -11.53 -11.06 -8.96
C LYS A 27 -11.25 -12.33 -8.14
N ASP A 28 -11.18 -13.47 -8.79
CA ASP A 28 -10.99 -14.77 -8.14
C ASP A 28 -9.52 -15.24 -8.10
N THR A 29 -8.59 -14.47 -8.67
CA THR A 29 -7.19 -14.89 -8.80
C THR A 29 -6.18 -13.98 -8.10
N ALA A 30 -6.44 -12.67 -8.02
CA ALA A 30 -5.66 -11.76 -7.19
C ALA A 30 -6.12 -11.85 -5.75
N ASP A 31 -5.22 -11.63 -4.79
CA ASP A 31 -5.59 -11.59 -3.37
C ASP A 31 -6.08 -10.19 -2.99
N LYS A 32 -5.40 -9.15 -3.48
CA LYS A 32 -5.71 -7.74 -3.22
C LYS A 32 -5.73 -6.90 -4.49
N PHE A 33 -6.27 -5.70 -4.38
CA PHE A 33 -6.38 -4.71 -5.46
C PHE A 33 -5.92 -3.34 -4.94
N GLU A 34 -4.85 -2.80 -5.53
CA GLU A 34 -4.40 -1.44 -5.26
C GLU A 34 -5.17 -0.46 -6.15
N VAL A 35 -5.84 0.51 -5.54
CA VAL A 35 -6.55 1.60 -6.19
C VAL A 35 -5.87 2.92 -5.88
N CYS A 36 -5.67 3.77 -6.90
CA CYS A 36 -4.95 5.03 -6.78
C CYS A 36 -5.83 6.27 -7.02
N SER A 37 -7.14 6.07 -7.21
CA SER A 37 -8.09 7.14 -7.42
C SER A 37 -9.50 6.76 -6.94
N PRO A 38 -10.37 7.75 -6.64
CA PRO A 38 -11.78 7.49 -6.32
C PRO A 38 -12.52 6.74 -7.43
N GLY A 39 -12.19 7.02 -8.70
CA GLY A 39 -12.78 6.31 -9.84
C GLY A 39 -12.43 4.83 -9.87
N GLU A 40 -11.19 4.48 -9.60
CA GLU A 40 -10.77 3.07 -9.48
C GLU A 40 -11.44 2.38 -8.28
N PHE A 41 -11.57 3.09 -7.16
CA PHE A 41 -12.29 2.57 -5.99
C PHE A 41 -13.77 2.30 -6.31
N HIS A 42 -14.45 3.23 -6.98
CA HIS A 42 -15.83 3.05 -7.40
C HIS A 42 -16.03 1.87 -8.38
N ILE A 43 -15.05 1.59 -9.24
CA ILE A 43 -15.06 0.37 -10.08
C ILE A 43 -15.02 -0.88 -9.19
N CYS A 44 -14.17 -0.90 -8.14
CA CYS A 44 -14.12 -2.01 -7.18
C CYS A 44 -15.47 -2.21 -6.48
N GLU A 45 -16.10 -1.13 -6.03
CA GLU A 45 -17.45 -1.17 -5.43
C GLU A 45 -18.47 -1.77 -6.38
N THR A 46 -18.48 -1.30 -7.64
CA THR A 46 -19.43 -1.75 -8.68
C THR A 46 -19.26 -3.25 -9.00
N VAL A 47 -18.02 -3.73 -9.05
CA VAL A 47 -17.70 -5.16 -9.30
C VAL A 47 -17.94 -6.02 -8.06
N GLY A 48 -18.10 -5.40 -6.88
CA GLY A 48 -18.29 -6.06 -5.60
C GLY A 48 -17.00 -6.75 -5.13
N ILE A 49 -15.87 -6.03 -5.18
CA ILE A 49 -14.64 -6.46 -4.51
C ILE A 49 -14.78 -6.18 -3.02
N PRO A 50 -14.61 -7.17 -2.12
CA PRO A 50 -14.65 -6.94 -0.68
C PRO A 50 -13.59 -5.92 -0.25
N MET A 51 -13.95 -5.00 0.65
CA MET A 51 -13.06 -3.92 1.09
C MET A 51 -11.77 -4.42 1.72
N GLU A 52 -11.80 -5.57 2.40
CA GLU A 52 -10.63 -6.23 3.01
C GLU A 52 -9.54 -6.58 1.98
N ARG A 53 -9.91 -6.61 0.72
CA ARG A 53 -9.01 -6.88 -0.40
C ARG A 53 -8.53 -5.62 -1.10
N ILE A 54 -8.89 -4.44 -0.62
CA ILE A 54 -8.55 -3.16 -1.26
C ILE A 54 -7.44 -2.46 -0.51
N VAL A 55 -6.45 -1.98 -1.26
CA VAL A 55 -5.41 -1.06 -0.80
C VAL A 55 -5.69 0.31 -1.42
N LEU A 56 -6.10 1.26 -0.59
CA LEU A 56 -6.37 2.65 -1.01
C LEU A 56 -5.06 3.43 -1.03
N SER A 57 -4.48 3.49 -2.20
CA SER A 57 -3.20 4.13 -2.50
C SER A 57 -3.44 5.49 -3.20
N GLY A 58 -2.36 6.10 -3.71
CA GLY A 58 -2.43 7.32 -4.51
C GLY A 58 -2.23 8.60 -3.73
N VAL A 59 -1.69 9.58 -4.45
CA VAL A 59 -1.26 10.88 -3.88
C VAL A 59 -2.41 11.87 -3.66
N ASN A 60 -3.52 11.67 -4.37
CA ASN A 60 -4.70 12.53 -4.23
C ASN A 60 -5.71 11.87 -3.29
N LYS A 61 -5.55 12.13 -1.99
CA LYS A 61 -6.49 11.72 -0.94
C LYS A 61 -7.29 12.92 -0.48
N GLU A 62 -8.59 12.91 -0.77
CA GLU A 62 -9.51 13.94 -0.31
C GLU A 62 -10.36 13.44 0.85
N LYS A 63 -10.75 14.37 1.75
CA LYS A 63 -11.53 14.02 2.94
C LYS A 63 -12.82 13.28 2.58
N CYS A 64 -13.54 13.72 1.55
CA CYS A 64 -14.80 13.10 1.15
C CYS A 64 -14.65 11.63 0.75
N ASP A 65 -13.58 11.31 0.01
CA ASP A 65 -13.34 9.93 -0.47
C ASP A 65 -12.94 9.01 0.69
N ILE A 66 -12.06 9.51 1.57
CA ILE A 66 -11.63 8.78 2.77
C ILE A 66 -12.82 8.56 3.71
N THR A 67 -13.62 9.60 3.96
CA THR A 67 -14.82 9.49 4.81
C THR A 67 -15.83 8.52 4.20
N HIS A 68 -16.05 8.55 2.86
CA HIS A 68 -16.93 7.58 2.20
C HIS A 68 -16.47 6.13 2.45
N ALA A 69 -15.19 5.85 2.25
CA ALA A 69 -14.64 4.51 2.46
C ALA A 69 -14.80 4.06 3.92
N MET A 70 -14.42 4.90 4.88
CA MET A 70 -14.50 4.57 6.31
C MET A 70 -15.94 4.45 6.81
N HIS A 71 -16.82 5.37 6.40
CA HIS A 71 -18.23 5.35 6.80
C HIS A 71 -18.96 4.11 6.25
N THR A 72 -18.67 3.72 5.01
CA THR A 72 -19.35 2.63 4.33
C THR A 72 -18.83 1.26 4.77
N TYR A 73 -17.52 1.14 5.00
CA TYR A 73 -16.85 -0.15 5.20
C TYR A 73 -16.13 -0.29 6.54
N GLY A 74 -16.22 0.72 7.41
CA GLY A 74 -15.57 0.70 8.71
C GLY A 74 -14.05 0.68 8.59
N ASN A 75 -13.42 -0.22 9.33
CA ASN A 75 -11.96 -0.37 9.36
C ASN A 75 -11.42 -1.38 8.33
N ALA A 76 -12.26 -1.85 7.41
CA ALA A 76 -11.82 -2.76 6.35
C ALA A 76 -10.92 -2.06 5.34
N GLY A 77 -10.04 -2.83 4.69
CA GLY A 77 -9.06 -2.33 3.72
C GLY A 77 -7.82 -1.73 4.36
N VAL A 78 -6.88 -1.36 3.50
CA VAL A 78 -5.58 -0.81 3.89
C VAL A 78 -5.36 0.52 3.19
N TYR A 79 -4.85 1.52 3.90
CA TYR A 79 -4.55 2.84 3.36
C TYR A 79 -3.04 3.04 3.21
N THR A 80 -2.58 3.76 2.18
CA THR A 80 -1.17 4.14 2.09
C THR A 80 -0.94 5.56 2.61
N ILE A 81 0.12 5.74 3.36
CA ILE A 81 0.60 7.04 3.85
C ILE A 81 1.75 7.47 2.93
N GLU A 82 1.51 8.48 2.10
CA GLU A 82 2.48 9.00 1.13
C GLU A 82 3.00 10.40 1.49
N SER A 83 2.51 10.95 2.60
CA SER A 83 2.96 12.21 3.20
C SER A 83 2.41 12.35 4.62
N ARG A 84 3.00 13.25 5.42
CA ARG A 84 2.47 13.59 6.75
C ARG A 84 1.02 14.09 6.69
N LYS A 85 0.68 14.87 5.68
CA LYS A 85 -0.70 15.34 5.47
C LYS A 85 -1.69 14.18 5.27
N HIS A 86 -1.27 13.11 4.59
CA HIS A 86 -2.11 11.91 4.48
C HIS A 86 -2.34 11.25 5.82
N LEU A 87 -1.30 11.11 6.64
CA LEU A 87 -1.41 10.54 7.99
C LEU A 87 -2.37 11.36 8.86
N GLU A 88 -2.21 12.69 8.87
CA GLU A 88 -3.08 13.61 9.61
C GLU A 88 -4.54 13.53 9.13
N LEU A 89 -4.76 13.45 7.82
CA LEU A 89 -6.08 13.30 7.23
C LEU A 89 -6.73 11.96 7.61
N LEU A 90 -5.98 10.87 7.52
CA LEU A 90 -6.45 9.53 7.88
C LEU A 90 -6.80 9.44 9.36
N GLU A 91 -5.94 9.97 10.25
CA GLU A 91 -6.19 10.04 11.70
C GLU A 91 -7.46 10.84 11.99
N MET A 92 -7.62 12.01 11.36
CA MET A 92 -8.78 12.86 11.55
C MET A 92 -10.09 12.15 11.14
N CYS A 93 -10.11 11.53 9.94
CA CYS A 93 -11.30 10.83 9.44
C CYS A 93 -11.62 9.59 10.29
N ALA A 94 -10.61 8.80 10.63
CA ALA A 94 -10.79 7.61 11.46
C ALA A 94 -11.30 7.94 12.88
N LYS A 95 -10.81 9.04 13.44
CA LYS A 95 -11.30 9.59 14.72
C LYS A 95 -12.75 10.04 14.63
N GLU A 96 -13.15 10.75 13.56
CA GLU A 96 -14.53 11.18 13.33
C GLU A 96 -15.49 9.98 13.24
N GLU A 97 -15.08 8.88 12.62
CA GLU A 97 -15.84 7.62 12.51
C GLU A 97 -15.69 6.71 13.74
N ASN A 98 -14.83 7.07 14.70
CA ASN A 98 -14.54 6.29 15.91
C ASN A 98 -14.06 4.85 15.60
N ILE A 99 -13.16 4.70 14.64
CA ILE A 99 -12.56 3.43 14.22
C ILE A 99 -11.04 3.51 14.27
N THR A 100 -10.37 2.35 14.19
CA THR A 100 -8.92 2.27 13.94
C THR A 100 -8.70 1.59 12.61
N ILE A 101 -8.05 2.27 11.69
CA ILE A 101 -7.77 1.78 10.34
C ILE A 101 -6.38 1.19 10.22
N HIS A 102 -6.16 0.42 9.15
CA HIS A 102 -4.88 -0.20 8.80
C HIS A 102 -4.16 0.61 7.73
N ALA A 103 -2.87 0.85 7.89
CA ALA A 103 -2.11 1.66 6.94
C ALA A 103 -0.70 1.12 6.69
N LEU A 104 -0.17 1.39 5.49
CA LEU A 104 1.22 1.16 5.11
C LEU A 104 1.91 2.50 4.82
N ILE A 105 3.14 2.67 5.27
CA ILE A 105 3.96 3.82 4.89
C ILE A 105 4.58 3.53 3.52
N ARG A 106 4.27 4.33 2.53
CA ARG A 106 4.93 4.25 1.24
C ARG A 106 6.26 4.97 1.28
N VAL A 107 7.36 4.20 1.23
CA VAL A 107 8.70 4.75 1.17
C VAL A 107 9.09 5.08 -0.26
N THR A 108 9.75 6.23 -0.45
CA THR A 108 10.23 6.64 -1.77
C THR A 108 11.49 5.87 -2.17
N SER A 109 11.58 5.54 -3.44
CA SER A 109 12.81 5.00 -4.06
C SER A 109 13.67 6.10 -4.72
N GLY A 110 13.49 7.36 -4.31
CA GLY A 110 14.16 8.52 -4.88
C GLY A 110 13.37 9.21 -6.00
N ASN A 111 12.09 8.85 -6.18
CA ASN A 111 11.16 9.54 -7.08
C ASN A 111 10.25 10.51 -6.29
N GLN A 112 9.29 11.14 -6.99
CA GLN A 112 8.36 12.11 -6.40
C GLN A 112 7.28 11.50 -5.50
N PHE A 113 7.20 10.19 -5.37
CA PHE A 113 6.14 9.49 -4.63
C PHE A 113 6.68 8.87 -3.35
N GLY A 114 5.85 8.91 -2.32
CA GLY A 114 6.17 8.34 -1.02
C GLY A 114 6.97 9.28 -0.12
N ILE A 115 7.31 8.79 1.03
CA ILE A 115 8.00 9.47 2.13
C ILE A 115 9.45 9.01 2.16
N ASP A 116 10.40 9.90 2.45
CA ASP A 116 11.80 9.51 2.66
C ASP A 116 11.98 8.69 3.95
N GLU A 117 13.13 8.04 4.06
CA GLU A 117 13.41 7.17 5.20
C GLU A 117 13.36 7.92 6.53
N GLU A 118 13.94 9.12 6.61
CA GLU A 118 13.98 9.90 7.85
C GLU A 118 12.57 10.20 8.36
N GLU A 119 11.69 10.65 7.48
CA GLU A 119 10.30 10.92 7.84
C GLU A 119 9.52 9.64 8.15
N ALA A 120 9.77 8.54 7.44
CA ALA A 120 9.16 7.25 7.75
C ALA A 120 9.52 6.78 9.16
N PHE A 121 10.80 6.88 9.56
CA PHE A 121 11.26 6.58 10.91
C PHE A 121 10.65 7.53 11.96
N ASN A 122 10.55 8.82 11.66
CA ASN A 122 9.90 9.79 12.53
C ASN A 122 8.42 9.46 12.76
N ILE A 123 7.67 9.08 11.71
CA ILE A 123 6.28 8.65 11.82
C ILE A 123 6.16 7.41 12.70
N VAL A 124 6.96 6.37 12.43
CA VAL A 124 6.91 5.12 13.19
C VAL A 124 7.27 5.33 14.66
N SER A 125 8.30 6.16 14.95
CA SER A 125 8.69 6.47 16.34
C SER A 125 7.58 7.18 17.12
N LYS A 126 6.69 7.89 16.42
CA LYS A 126 5.54 8.64 16.98
C LYS A 126 4.20 7.95 16.70
N LYS A 127 4.20 6.66 16.38
CA LYS A 127 2.95 5.93 16.05
C LYS A 127 1.84 6.06 17.10
N ASN A 128 2.19 6.23 18.36
CA ASN A 128 1.24 6.40 19.45
C ASN A 128 0.52 7.76 19.45
N ASP A 129 1.01 8.75 18.69
CA ASP A 129 0.37 10.04 18.51
C ASP A 129 -0.84 9.94 17.55
N TYR A 130 -0.97 8.80 16.85
CA TYR A 130 -2.02 8.51 15.87
C TYR A 130 -2.82 7.25 16.26
N PRO A 131 -3.60 7.30 17.35
CA PRO A 131 -4.24 6.10 17.93
C PRO A 131 -5.32 5.48 17.02
N HIS A 132 -5.81 6.19 16.01
CA HIS A 132 -6.79 5.68 15.06
C HIS A 132 -6.16 5.19 13.73
N VAL A 133 -4.82 5.21 13.63
CA VAL A 133 -4.08 4.67 12.47
C VAL A 133 -3.09 3.61 12.94
N ARG A 134 -3.39 2.35 12.67
CA ARG A 134 -2.46 1.25 12.88
C ARG A 134 -1.54 1.13 11.67
N ILE A 135 -0.29 1.47 11.84
CA ILE A 135 0.73 1.27 10.81
C ILE A 135 1.15 -0.20 10.87
N GLU A 136 0.93 -0.96 9.78
CA GLU A 136 1.24 -2.40 9.70
C GLU A 136 2.56 -2.69 9.00
N GLY A 137 3.08 -1.73 8.24
CA GLY A 137 4.32 -1.96 7.51
C GLY A 137 4.61 -0.92 6.44
N ILE A 138 5.30 -1.37 5.42
CA ILE A 138 5.85 -0.53 4.36
C ILE A 138 5.32 -0.95 3.00
N GLN A 139 5.05 0.05 2.14
CA GLN A 139 4.83 -0.13 0.71
C GLN A 139 5.99 0.49 -0.07
N CYS A 140 6.45 -0.17 -1.12
CA CYS A 140 7.46 0.37 -2.03
C CYS A 140 7.18 0.00 -3.48
N TYR A 141 7.25 1.00 -4.36
CA TYR A 141 7.23 0.82 -5.81
C TYR A 141 8.23 1.75 -6.46
N SER A 142 9.25 1.18 -7.12
CA SER A 142 10.41 1.92 -7.64
C SER A 142 10.44 2.03 -9.17
N GLY A 143 9.32 1.75 -9.83
CA GLY A 143 9.16 1.84 -11.27
C GLY A 143 8.93 0.50 -11.95
N THR A 144 8.72 0.54 -13.26
CA THR A 144 8.31 -0.61 -14.09
C THR A 144 9.42 -1.05 -15.05
N GLN A 145 9.20 -2.19 -15.73
CA GLN A 145 10.03 -2.69 -16.84
C GLN A 145 11.52 -2.93 -16.49
N LYS A 146 11.77 -3.41 -15.28
CA LYS A 146 13.14 -3.73 -14.84
C LYS A 146 13.62 -5.02 -15.49
N LYS A 147 14.58 -4.89 -16.41
CA LYS A 147 15.19 -6.02 -17.13
C LYS A 147 16.26 -6.76 -16.32
N LYS A 148 16.90 -6.09 -15.35
CA LYS A 148 18.00 -6.67 -14.57
C LYS A 148 17.50 -7.11 -13.20
N PHE A 149 17.57 -8.41 -12.93
CA PHE A 149 17.18 -8.97 -11.64
C PHE A 149 18.01 -8.39 -10.47
N SER A 150 19.28 -8.06 -10.71
CA SER A 150 20.15 -7.43 -9.71
C SER A 150 19.65 -6.06 -9.19
N LYS A 151 18.76 -5.38 -9.93
CA LYS A 151 18.12 -4.17 -9.39
C LYS A 151 17.06 -4.50 -8.34
N ILE A 152 16.28 -5.54 -8.60
CA ILE A 152 15.24 -6.05 -7.69
C ILE A 152 15.89 -6.56 -6.40
N GLU A 153 16.99 -7.33 -6.53
CA GLU A 153 17.77 -7.83 -5.41
C GLU A 153 18.30 -6.70 -4.51
N LYS A 154 18.86 -5.64 -5.11
CA LYS A 154 19.31 -4.45 -4.37
C LYS A 154 18.18 -3.74 -3.63
N GLU A 155 17.01 -3.64 -4.25
CA GLU A 155 15.83 -3.04 -3.62
C GLU A 155 15.33 -3.88 -2.45
N LEU A 156 15.31 -5.20 -2.58
CA LEU A 156 14.93 -6.09 -1.49
C LEU A 156 15.92 -5.99 -0.32
N HIS A 157 17.23 -5.93 -0.57
CA HIS A 157 18.22 -5.70 0.50
C HIS A 157 18.04 -4.33 1.16
N TRP A 158 17.77 -3.28 0.41
CA TRP A 158 17.50 -1.96 0.96
C TRP A 158 16.22 -1.94 1.81
N LEU A 159 15.14 -2.60 1.37
CA LEU A 159 13.91 -2.73 2.16
C LEU A 159 14.14 -3.55 3.44
N ASP A 160 14.89 -4.63 3.35
CA ASP A 160 15.28 -5.46 4.51
C ASP A 160 16.10 -4.64 5.54
N ASP A 161 17.02 -3.79 5.08
CA ASP A 161 17.76 -2.86 5.94
C ASP A 161 16.82 -1.87 6.64
N ILE A 162 15.88 -1.26 5.92
CA ILE A 162 14.87 -0.36 6.51
C ILE A 162 14.08 -1.09 7.60
N LEU A 163 13.56 -2.29 7.31
CA LEU A 163 12.76 -3.06 8.26
C LEU A 163 13.56 -3.44 9.50
N THR A 164 14.81 -3.85 9.31
CA THR A 164 15.74 -4.17 10.41
C THR A 164 15.98 -2.95 11.30
N ARG A 165 16.29 -1.80 10.70
CA ARG A 165 16.53 -0.56 11.43
C ARG A 165 15.29 -0.04 12.16
N LEU A 166 14.09 -0.17 11.56
CA LEU A 166 12.84 0.17 12.24
C LEU A 166 12.61 -0.69 13.48
N LYS A 167 12.93 -1.97 13.41
CA LYS A 167 12.88 -2.87 14.56
C LYS A 167 13.88 -2.49 15.65
N GLU A 168 15.11 -2.22 15.28
CA GLU A 168 16.20 -1.90 16.23
C GLU A 168 16.05 -0.52 16.87
N THR A 169 15.59 0.48 16.12
CA THR A 169 15.58 1.89 16.57
C THR A 169 14.24 2.39 17.06
N CYS A 170 13.14 1.82 16.56
CA CYS A 170 11.77 2.26 16.88
C CYS A 170 10.96 1.20 17.65
N ASP A 171 11.56 0.06 17.97
CA ASP A 171 10.85 -1.11 18.53
C ASP A 171 9.57 -1.41 17.73
N TYR A 172 9.74 -1.47 16.40
CA TYR A 172 8.66 -1.65 15.47
C TYR A 172 8.93 -2.83 14.53
N ASP A 173 8.16 -3.89 14.70
CA ASP A 173 8.21 -5.09 13.85
C ASP A 173 7.10 -4.99 12.80
N ALA A 174 7.46 -4.69 11.57
CA ALA A 174 6.51 -4.56 10.47
C ALA A 174 5.89 -5.93 10.12
N GLU A 175 4.58 -5.99 10.08
CA GLU A 175 3.82 -7.20 9.76
C GLU A 175 3.69 -7.41 8.24
N VAL A 176 3.73 -6.32 7.46
CA VAL A 176 3.47 -6.31 6.02
C VAL A 176 4.55 -5.55 5.25
N LEU A 177 5.04 -6.15 4.17
CA LEU A 177 5.77 -5.48 3.11
C LEU A 177 5.01 -5.63 1.80
N GLU A 178 4.46 -4.52 1.28
CA GLU A 178 3.90 -4.48 -0.07
C GLU A 178 4.96 -3.96 -1.05
N TYR A 179 5.43 -4.84 -1.91
CA TYR A 179 6.51 -4.52 -2.85
C TYR A 179 6.09 -4.71 -4.31
N GLY A 180 6.16 -3.63 -5.08
CA GLY A 180 5.97 -3.63 -6.52
C GLY A 180 7.29 -3.78 -7.27
N PRO A 181 7.73 -5.00 -7.64
CA PRO A 181 9.05 -5.23 -8.24
C PRO A 181 9.21 -4.61 -9.62
N GLY A 182 8.12 -4.31 -10.33
CA GLY A 182 8.16 -3.74 -11.67
C GLY A 182 8.88 -4.63 -12.68
N PHE A 183 8.61 -5.91 -12.67
CA PHE A 183 9.21 -6.88 -13.60
C PHE A 183 9.03 -6.46 -15.05
N TYR A 184 10.05 -6.72 -15.86
CA TYR A 184 9.96 -6.55 -17.30
C TYR A 184 9.00 -7.57 -17.93
N ILE A 185 8.07 -7.05 -18.71
CA ILE A 185 7.18 -7.86 -19.55
C ILE A 185 7.30 -7.34 -20.97
N PRO A 186 7.65 -8.21 -21.97
CA PRO A 186 7.60 -7.81 -23.37
C PRO A 186 6.15 -7.58 -23.78
N TYR A 187 5.83 -6.40 -24.29
CA TYR A 187 4.50 -6.09 -24.83
C TYR A 187 4.31 -6.56 -26.27
N PHE A 188 5.44 -6.73 -26.97
CA PHE A 188 5.45 -7.18 -28.37
C PHE A 188 6.59 -8.17 -28.54
N GLU A 189 6.38 -9.19 -29.35
CA GLU A 189 7.40 -10.11 -29.82
C GLU A 189 8.20 -9.50 -30.97
#